data_3dddc13683555c5dae1ec28ca8e4f382
#
_entry.id   3dddc13683555c5dae1ec28ca8e4f382
#
_cell.length_a   1.000
_cell.length_b   1.000
_cell.length_c   1.000
_cell.angle_alpha   90.00
_cell.angle_beta   90.00
_cell.angle_gamma   90.00
#
_symmetry.space_group_name_H-M   'P 1'
#
loop_
_entity.id
_entity.type
_entity.pdbx_description
1 polymer ?
#
loop_
_entity_poly.entity_id
_entity_poly.type
_entity_poly.pdbx_seq_one_letter_code
_entity_poly.pdbx_strand_id
1 'polypeptide(L)'
;MKKMFRRVLTLLLSVFVLFCALAAAACGPGEEDKEKPTPSEGKTVSRIAYTDAGKAYLEVDGNPFTYAGAQIRIDGFMDEEHQSIDEMERYFKLAADMNVTMVELPIQWKDIEPEKDQYDFRNVGKLLGFAQKYGLKVELLLFTVNVCGMSGVAPNYINQDAKTYPRYPSDLTDSTVAFYEQDNPNLLERESLAVEHLMSAVADWCEVAGENVVIAVQVHNEPDVFPLWRLQQYNVMTLDGSRRLTDMEAWEETLAALDTIGKVVKNSEYKVVTRVNTAIAWDAAWEAFVPDIYELEGIDIVGDDTYNETVSVNKEVMQNLSSGDLAGNLPHVAENRGSYGSSASLILAVFCMGGGYDIYDLITPKVFIEDWGWVDEGIIYSYDEDDPSTSMKDKPHTDLARRVLYGVKNAGYEMTLAPVGDIAGFNLKGNYPETSCEQTVDTSSVRITFSTREGALAFAIVRGGYLTLFSTHAAQFTLSNGTFSGAELGAYGTDGTFTASGSVAMSDGSVSLEGMQVCRIKIDSTDGSLTSTAVENIG
;
A
#
# COMPACT_ATOMS: atom_id res chain seq x y z
N MET A 1 -37.69 52.96 24.46
CA MET A 1 -36.76 51.83 24.21
C MET A 1 -36.37 51.62 22.76
N LYS A 2 -37.24 51.55 21.76
CA LYS A 2 -36.85 51.32 20.34
C LYS A 2 -35.96 52.41 19.71
N LYS A 3 -36.08 53.69 20.08
CA LYS A 3 -35.22 54.78 19.55
C LYS A 3 -33.81 54.78 20.17
N MET A 4 -33.65 54.31 21.39
CA MET A 4 -32.36 54.22 22.07
C MET A 4 -31.55 53.04 21.54
N PHE A 5 -32.19 51.92 21.23
CA PHE A 5 -31.57 50.71 20.66
C PHE A 5 -31.04 50.96 19.23
N ARG A 6 -31.77 51.73 18.40
CA ARG A 6 -31.29 52.10 17.06
C ARG A 6 -30.07 53.03 17.10
N ARG A 7 -29.98 53.94 18.07
CA ARG A 7 -28.81 54.84 18.20
C ARG A 7 -27.57 54.11 18.70
N VAL A 8 -27.71 53.14 19.59
CA VAL A 8 -26.59 52.27 20.07
C VAL A 8 -26.11 51.37 18.96
N LEU A 9 -27.01 50.76 18.16
CA LEU A 9 -26.65 49.93 17.04
C LEU A 9 -25.92 50.69 15.92
N THR A 10 -26.36 51.93 15.64
CA THR A 10 -25.70 52.80 14.64
C THR A 10 -24.30 53.23 15.12
N LEU A 11 -24.15 53.52 16.43
CA LEU A 11 -22.85 53.88 17.00
C LEU A 11 -21.86 52.70 16.98
N LEU A 12 -22.34 51.47 17.28
CA LEU A 12 -21.52 50.24 17.23
C LEU A 12 -21.09 49.89 15.80
N LEU A 13 -21.99 50.07 14.81
CA LEU A 13 -21.61 49.87 13.40
C LEU A 13 -20.59 50.93 12.92
N SER A 14 -20.74 52.20 13.36
CA SER A 14 -19.80 53.26 12.99
C SER A 14 -18.41 53.05 13.61
N VAL A 15 -18.33 52.55 14.83
CA VAL A 15 -17.06 52.19 15.50
C VAL A 15 -16.41 50.97 14.83
N PHE A 16 -17.20 50.00 14.39
CA PHE A 16 -16.68 48.81 13.71
C PHE A 16 -16.12 49.16 12.31
N VAL A 17 -16.81 50.03 11.56
CA VAL A 17 -16.32 50.53 10.26
C VAL A 17 -15.06 51.40 10.41
N LEU A 18 -14.96 52.20 11.49
CA LEU A 18 -13.77 53.00 11.78
C LEU A 18 -12.58 52.11 12.23
N PHE A 19 -12.81 51.02 12.94
CA PHE A 19 -11.77 50.06 13.32
C PHE A 19 -11.24 49.28 12.10
N CYS A 20 -12.12 48.88 11.17
CA CYS A 20 -11.71 48.26 9.91
C CYS A 20 -10.93 49.22 9.00
N ALA A 21 -11.27 50.53 9.00
CA ALA A 21 -10.55 51.51 8.22
C ALA A 21 -9.17 51.89 8.82
N LEU A 22 -9.02 51.83 10.15
CA LEU A 22 -7.75 52.06 10.83
C LEU A 22 -6.80 50.83 10.76
N ALA A 23 -7.34 49.62 10.69
CA ALA A 23 -6.56 48.42 10.45
C ALA A 23 -5.98 48.37 9.02
N ALA A 24 -6.71 48.89 8.04
CA ALA A 24 -6.24 48.98 6.65
C ALA A 24 -5.17 50.09 6.42
N ALA A 25 -5.00 51.05 7.35
CA ALA A 25 -4.00 52.12 7.24
C ALA A 25 -2.68 51.85 7.95
N ALA A 26 -2.56 50.72 8.67
CA ALA A 26 -1.36 50.32 9.40
C ALA A 26 -0.46 49.33 8.66
N CYS A 27 -0.85 48.86 7.46
CA CYS A 27 0.01 48.06 6.59
C CYS A 27 0.87 49.00 5.73
N GLY A 28 2.19 49.06 6.05
CA GLY A 28 3.19 49.75 5.21
C GLY A 28 3.31 49.10 3.83
N PRO A 29 3.87 49.80 2.84
CA PRO A 29 4.01 49.26 1.49
C PRO A 29 5.14 48.25 1.44
N GLY A 30 4.83 46.99 1.08
CA GLY A 30 5.85 46.14 0.59
C GLY A 30 5.88 44.73 1.16
N GLU A 31 4.96 43.92 0.74
CA GLU A 31 5.17 42.55 0.28
C GLU A 31 4.12 42.35 -0.80
N GLU A 32 4.60 42.05 -2.00
CA GLU A 32 3.72 41.66 -3.10
C GLU A 32 2.96 40.42 -2.62
N ASP A 33 1.63 40.54 -2.48
CA ASP A 33 0.75 39.36 -2.36
C ASP A 33 1.05 38.49 -3.58
N LYS A 34 1.90 37.47 -3.39
CA LYS A 34 1.93 36.38 -4.33
C LYS A 34 0.54 35.75 -4.24
N GLU A 35 -0.27 35.98 -5.28
CA GLU A 35 -1.52 35.25 -5.47
C GLU A 35 -1.25 33.77 -5.15
N LYS A 36 -1.98 33.24 -4.15
CA LYS A 36 -2.00 31.78 -3.96
C LYS A 36 -2.35 31.18 -5.31
N PRO A 37 -1.53 30.29 -5.86
CA PRO A 37 -1.85 29.69 -7.14
C PRO A 37 -3.25 29.08 -7.03
N THR A 38 -4.12 29.44 -7.95
CA THR A 38 -5.42 28.78 -8.13
C THR A 38 -5.09 27.31 -8.27
N PRO A 39 -5.75 26.38 -7.52
CA PRO A 39 -5.46 24.95 -7.66
C PRO A 39 -5.52 24.60 -9.14
N SER A 40 -4.38 24.24 -9.72
CA SER A 40 -4.35 23.71 -11.08
C SER A 40 -5.29 22.50 -11.12
N GLU A 41 -5.98 22.26 -12.23
CA GLU A 41 -6.61 20.95 -12.47
C GLU A 41 -5.49 19.91 -12.52
N GLY A 42 -5.03 19.46 -11.34
CA GLY A 42 -3.88 18.57 -11.20
C GLY A 42 -4.10 17.26 -11.96
N LYS A 43 -3.03 16.66 -12.42
CA LYS A 43 -3.06 15.40 -13.16
C LYS A 43 -3.43 14.26 -12.20
N THR A 44 -4.50 13.54 -12.50
CA THR A 44 -4.83 12.28 -11.81
C THR A 44 -3.97 11.16 -12.40
N VAL A 45 -3.03 10.66 -11.61
CA VAL A 45 -2.09 9.60 -11.98
C VAL A 45 -2.67 8.23 -11.63
N SER A 46 -3.24 8.10 -10.44
CA SER A 46 -3.90 6.87 -10.01
C SER A 46 -5.23 7.16 -9.30
N ARG A 47 -6.09 6.15 -9.27
CA ARG A 47 -7.38 6.21 -8.57
C ARG A 47 -7.91 4.79 -8.32
N ILE A 48 -8.85 4.67 -7.40
CA ILE A 48 -9.67 3.46 -7.29
C ILE A 48 -10.73 3.52 -8.39
N ALA A 49 -10.79 2.44 -9.15
CA ALA A 49 -11.80 2.22 -10.17
C ALA A 49 -12.56 0.91 -9.89
N TYR A 50 -13.68 0.73 -10.55
CA TYR A 50 -14.56 -0.42 -10.32
C TYR A 50 -14.86 -1.14 -11.63
N THR A 51 -14.82 -2.46 -11.58
CA THR A 51 -15.32 -3.29 -12.69
C THR A 51 -16.85 -3.22 -12.76
N ASP A 52 -17.44 -3.69 -13.87
CA ASP A 52 -18.91 -3.80 -14.00
C ASP A 52 -19.56 -4.67 -12.92
N ALA A 53 -18.79 -5.58 -12.31
CA ALA A 53 -19.22 -6.42 -11.19
C ALA A 53 -19.04 -5.74 -9.82
N GLY A 54 -18.56 -4.49 -9.76
CA GLY A 54 -18.34 -3.72 -8.53
C GLY A 54 -17.06 -4.06 -7.79
N LYS A 55 -16.15 -4.86 -8.35
CA LYS A 55 -14.84 -5.12 -7.75
C LYS A 55 -13.95 -3.89 -7.89
N ALA A 56 -13.40 -3.41 -6.76
CA ALA A 56 -12.42 -2.34 -6.73
C ALA A 56 -11.07 -2.78 -7.33
N TYR A 57 -10.39 -1.87 -7.99
CA TYR A 57 -9.01 -2.06 -8.45
C TYR A 57 -8.27 -0.73 -8.55
N LEU A 58 -6.95 -0.78 -8.52
CA LEU A 58 -6.10 0.37 -8.76
C LEU A 58 -5.97 0.61 -10.26
N GLU A 59 -6.31 1.83 -10.70
CA GLU A 59 -6.06 2.32 -12.06
C GLU A 59 -4.88 3.29 -12.03
N VAL A 60 -3.90 3.08 -12.89
CA VAL A 60 -2.72 3.94 -13.05
C VAL A 60 -2.60 4.37 -14.50
N ASP A 61 -2.51 5.66 -14.77
CA ASP A 61 -2.46 6.25 -16.11
C ASP A 61 -3.58 5.74 -17.04
N GLY A 62 -4.78 5.49 -16.48
CA GLY A 62 -5.95 5.00 -17.19
C GLY A 62 -5.95 3.50 -17.48
N ASN A 63 -5.01 2.73 -16.93
CA ASN A 63 -4.93 1.28 -17.09
C ASN A 63 -5.05 0.55 -15.75
N PRO A 64 -5.66 -0.65 -15.71
CA PRO A 64 -5.65 -1.49 -14.52
C PRO A 64 -4.22 -1.81 -14.09
N PHE A 65 -3.95 -1.67 -12.81
CA PHE A 65 -2.63 -1.92 -12.24
C PHE A 65 -2.68 -3.08 -11.24
N THR A 66 -1.78 -4.04 -11.41
CA THR A 66 -1.63 -5.16 -10.48
C THR A 66 -0.80 -4.70 -9.29
N TYR A 67 -1.42 -4.58 -8.12
CA TYR A 67 -0.79 -4.04 -6.92
C TYR A 67 0.01 -5.14 -6.20
N ALA A 68 1.24 -5.36 -6.65
CA ALA A 68 2.18 -6.33 -6.06
C ALA A 68 3.45 -5.59 -5.65
N GLY A 69 3.54 -5.26 -4.38
CA GLY A 69 4.62 -4.43 -3.83
C GLY A 69 5.63 -5.19 -3.00
N ALA A 70 6.73 -4.51 -2.69
CA ALA A 70 7.70 -4.91 -1.69
C ALA A 70 8.35 -3.69 -1.04
N GLN A 71 8.42 -3.68 0.28
CA GLN A 71 9.05 -2.60 1.01
C GLN A 71 10.57 -2.70 0.95
N ILE A 72 11.22 -1.58 0.66
CA ILE A 72 12.68 -1.41 0.80
C ILE A 72 12.93 -0.49 1.98
N ARG A 73 13.50 -1.03 3.06
CA ARG A 73 13.79 -0.32 4.32
C ARG A 73 14.95 0.67 4.15
N ILE A 74 14.79 1.64 3.21
CA ILE A 74 15.82 2.66 2.95
C ILE A 74 16.19 3.47 4.19
N ASP A 75 15.21 3.70 5.08
CA ASP A 75 15.36 4.33 6.37
C ASP A 75 16.39 3.60 7.24
N GLY A 76 16.22 2.30 7.45
CA GLY A 76 17.14 1.50 8.24
C GLY A 76 18.51 1.34 7.57
N PHE A 77 18.59 1.14 6.25
CA PHE A 77 19.87 1.02 5.55
C PHE A 77 20.70 2.31 5.61
N MET A 78 20.06 3.47 5.51
CA MET A 78 20.76 4.75 5.55
C MET A 78 21.08 5.18 6.99
N ASP A 79 20.15 5.05 7.92
CA ASP A 79 20.29 5.53 9.29
C ASP A 79 21.10 4.56 10.17
N GLU A 80 20.84 3.26 10.10
CA GLU A 80 21.44 2.26 10.98
C GLU A 80 22.72 1.66 10.38
N GLU A 81 22.69 1.28 9.09
CA GLU A 81 23.85 0.70 8.43
C GLU A 81 24.74 1.74 7.75
N HIS A 82 24.37 3.03 7.76
CA HIS A 82 25.13 4.13 7.17
C HIS A 82 25.46 3.95 5.69
N GLN A 83 24.59 3.23 4.96
CA GLN A 83 24.75 3.08 3.52
C GLN A 83 24.43 4.40 2.80
N SER A 84 25.13 4.65 1.70
CA SER A 84 24.85 5.81 0.87
C SER A 84 23.60 5.58 0.02
N ILE A 85 22.97 6.69 -0.39
CA ILE A 85 21.81 6.62 -1.30
C ILE A 85 22.12 5.86 -2.61
N ASP A 86 23.35 5.90 -3.11
CA ASP A 86 23.74 5.22 -4.36
C ASP A 86 23.81 3.69 -4.18
N GLU A 87 24.01 3.20 -2.96
CA GLU A 87 23.98 1.77 -2.65
C GLU A 87 22.56 1.21 -2.64
N MET A 88 21.54 2.05 -2.51
CA MET A 88 20.13 1.63 -2.52
C MET A 88 19.72 1.02 -3.87
N GLU A 89 20.36 1.39 -4.96
CA GLU A 89 20.02 0.88 -6.31
C GLU A 89 19.93 -0.66 -6.37
N ARG A 90 20.80 -1.36 -5.64
CA ARG A 90 20.83 -2.84 -5.61
C ARG A 90 19.51 -3.44 -5.13
N TYR A 91 18.81 -2.79 -4.21
CA TYR A 91 17.55 -3.27 -3.66
C TYR A 91 16.40 -3.15 -4.67
N PHE A 92 16.41 -2.09 -5.49
CA PHE A 92 15.45 -1.96 -6.60
C PHE A 92 15.66 -3.06 -7.65
N LYS A 93 16.92 -3.43 -7.92
CA LYS A 93 17.21 -4.57 -8.79
C LYS A 93 16.64 -5.87 -8.21
N LEU A 94 16.83 -6.12 -6.90
CA LEU A 94 16.27 -7.30 -6.23
C LEU A 94 14.75 -7.34 -6.31
N ALA A 95 14.08 -6.20 -6.10
CA ALA A 95 12.63 -6.09 -6.24
C ALA A 95 12.17 -6.43 -7.67
N ALA A 96 12.84 -5.90 -8.68
CA ALA A 96 12.55 -6.22 -10.08
C ALA A 96 12.78 -7.71 -10.39
N ASP A 97 13.84 -8.31 -9.86
CA ASP A 97 14.16 -9.74 -10.00
C ASP A 97 13.09 -10.63 -9.32
N MET A 98 12.38 -10.11 -8.29
CA MET A 98 11.23 -10.76 -7.66
C MET A 98 9.95 -10.70 -8.50
N ASN A 99 9.92 -9.93 -9.57
CA ASN A 99 8.74 -9.66 -10.40
C ASN A 99 7.64 -8.84 -9.70
N VAL A 100 7.93 -8.11 -8.63
CA VAL A 100 6.98 -7.13 -8.10
C VAL A 100 6.75 -6.01 -9.13
N THR A 101 5.63 -5.33 -9.01
CA THR A 101 5.25 -4.23 -9.92
C THR A 101 5.61 -2.86 -9.36
N MET A 102 5.82 -2.80 -8.04
CA MET A 102 6.14 -1.57 -7.33
C MET A 102 7.00 -1.84 -6.10
N VAL A 103 7.54 -0.76 -5.54
CA VAL A 103 8.25 -0.75 -4.27
C VAL A 103 7.66 0.29 -3.34
N GLU A 104 7.69 0.01 -2.05
CA GLU A 104 7.32 0.92 -0.98
C GLU A 104 8.57 1.54 -0.39
N LEU A 105 8.57 2.85 -0.23
CA LEU A 105 9.73 3.62 0.21
C LEU A 105 9.38 4.50 1.41
N PRO A 106 9.87 4.19 2.62
CA PRO A 106 9.75 5.08 3.78
C PRO A 106 10.42 6.43 3.52
N ILE A 107 9.67 7.51 3.69
CA ILE A 107 10.14 8.90 3.56
C ILE A 107 10.00 9.58 4.91
N GLN A 108 11.13 9.82 5.57
CA GLN A 108 11.16 10.43 6.89
C GLN A 108 11.09 11.96 6.77
N TRP A 109 10.25 12.59 7.59
CA TRP A 109 10.10 14.05 7.59
C TRP A 109 11.41 14.79 7.86
N LYS A 110 12.22 14.30 8.84
CA LYS A 110 13.52 14.90 9.15
C LYS A 110 14.50 14.97 7.98
N ASP A 111 14.33 14.06 6.98
CA ASP A 111 15.23 13.99 5.82
C ASP A 111 14.81 14.93 4.70
N ILE A 112 13.50 15.14 4.54
CA ILE A 112 12.95 16.03 3.51
C ILE A 112 12.86 17.50 3.96
N GLU A 113 12.77 17.75 5.27
CA GLU A 113 12.80 19.09 5.89
C GLU A 113 13.73 19.11 7.12
N PRO A 114 15.05 19.00 6.95
CA PRO A 114 16.00 18.93 8.07
C PRO A 114 16.00 20.19 8.96
N GLU A 115 15.72 21.34 8.37
CA GLU A 115 15.56 22.63 9.06
C GLU A 115 14.25 23.29 8.58
N LYS A 116 13.63 24.09 9.43
CA LYS A 116 12.35 24.73 9.11
C LYS A 116 12.42 25.51 7.79
N ASP A 117 11.48 25.23 6.89
CA ASP A 117 11.36 25.83 5.55
C ASP A 117 12.59 25.55 4.62
N GLN A 118 13.40 24.53 4.94
CA GLN A 118 14.51 24.08 4.10
C GLN A 118 14.25 22.65 3.65
N TYR A 119 13.85 22.50 2.40
CA TYR A 119 13.48 21.21 1.82
C TYR A 119 14.61 20.60 0.99
N ASP A 120 14.81 19.28 1.12
CA ASP A 120 15.80 18.52 0.36
C ASP A 120 15.20 17.23 -0.20
N PHE A 121 14.89 17.22 -1.48
CA PHE A 121 14.30 16.08 -2.18
C PHE A 121 15.31 15.33 -3.08
N ARG A 122 16.62 15.60 -2.94
CA ARG A 122 17.65 14.98 -3.81
C ARG A 122 17.65 13.46 -3.68
N ASN A 123 17.51 12.94 -2.46
CA ASN A 123 17.45 11.50 -2.23
C ASN A 123 16.16 10.89 -2.80
N VAL A 124 15.02 11.56 -2.62
CA VAL A 124 13.74 11.13 -3.22
C VAL A 124 13.91 11.02 -4.74
N GLY A 125 14.45 12.04 -5.41
CA GLY A 125 14.67 12.01 -6.85
C GLY A 125 15.59 10.87 -7.31
N LYS A 126 16.62 10.52 -6.54
CA LYS A 126 17.49 9.36 -6.84
C LYS A 126 16.72 8.03 -6.74
N LEU A 127 15.93 7.85 -5.68
CA LEU A 127 15.11 6.65 -5.46
C LEU A 127 14.09 6.46 -6.60
N LEU A 128 13.41 7.54 -7.01
CA LEU A 128 12.52 7.51 -8.17
C LEU A 128 13.26 7.13 -9.46
N GLY A 129 14.49 7.62 -9.63
CA GLY A 129 15.36 7.25 -10.76
C GLY A 129 15.73 5.76 -10.77
N PHE A 130 15.97 5.15 -9.60
CA PHE A 130 16.20 3.70 -9.51
C PHE A 130 14.94 2.92 -9.83
N ALA A 131 13.78 3.32 -9.30
CA ALA A 131 12.51 2.69 -9.62
C ALA A 131 12.23 2.72 -11.13
N GLN A 132 12.35 3.88 -11.77
CA GLN A 132 12.19 4.03 -13.22
C GLN A 132 13.15 3.13 -14.00
N LYS A 133 14.43 3.10 -13.61
CA LYS A 133 15.47 2.29 -14.26
C LYS A 133 15.09 0.80 -14.30
N TYR A 134 14.46 0.29 -13.26
CA TYR A 134 14.06 -1.11 -13.16
C TYR A 134 12.59 -1.37 -13.52
N GLY A 135 11.88 -0.36 -14.03
CA GLY A 135 10.48 -0.48 -14.46
C GLY A 135 9.51 -0.75 -13.32
N LEU A 136 9.80 -0.20 -12.14
CA LEU A 136 8.97 -0.30 -10.93
C LEU A 136 8.19 0.99 -10.71
N LYS A 137 6.96 0.87 -10.22
CA LYS A 137 6.24 2.00 -9.63
C LYS A 137 6.62 2.16 -8.16
N VAL A 138 6.21 3.26 -7.55
CA VAL A 138 6.57 3.62 -6.18
C VAL A 138 5.31 3.97 -5.38
N GLU A 139 5.22 3.45 -4.17
CA GLU A 139 4.43 4.01 -3.08
C GLU A 139 5.35 4.71 -2.10
N LEU A 140 5.01 5.94 -1.72
CA LEU A 140 5.72 6.66 -0.67
C LEU A 140 5.04 6.40 0.67
N LEU A 141 5.79 5.93 1.66
CA LEU A 141 5.30 5.78 3.03
C LEU A 141 5.69 7.04 3.81
N LEU A 142 4.71 7.84 4.23
CA LEU A 142 4.96 9.07 4.98
C LEU A 142 5.29 8.74 6.44
N PHE A 143 6.57 8.70 6.77
CA PHE A 143 7.07 8.58 8.14
C PHE A 143 7.22 9.98 8.71
N THR A 144 6.20 10.46 9.42
CA THR A 144 6.10 11.82 9.94
C THR A 144 5.85 11.84 11.45
N VAL A 145 4.67 12.22 11.91
CA VAL A 145 4.35 12.31 13.34
C VAL A 145 3.84 11.01 13.95
N ASN A 146 3.39 10.09 13.12
CA ASN A 146 2.89 8.79 13.58
C ASN A 146 3.51 7.66 12.77
N VAL A 147 4.46 6.95 13.40
CA VAL A 147 5.09 5.74 12.87
C VAL A 147 5.00 4.69 13.96
N CYS A 148 4.17 3.66 13.76
CA CYS A 148 3.87 2.63 14.76
C CYS A 148 3.43 3.23 16.11
N GLY A 149 2.57 4.25 16.04
CA GLY A 149 1.98 4.90 17.21
C GLY A 149 2.84 5.93 17.92
N MET A 150 4.00 6.33 17.40
CA MET A 150 4.86 7.37 17.96
C MET A 150 5.76 7.96 16.86
N SER A 151 6.50 9.01 17.16
CA SER A 151 7.44 9.57 16.19
C SER A 151 8.86 9.70 16.73
N GLY A 152 9.83 9.15 15.99
CA GLY A 152 11.26 9.40 16.14
C GLY A 152 11.86 10.08 14.90
N VAL A 153 11.04 10.50 13.95
CA VAL A 153 11.46 10.99 12.62
C VAL A 153 10.97 12.40 12.31
N ALA A 154 10.36 13.08 13.28
CA ALA A 154 10.05 14.50 13.16
C ALA A 154 11.34 15.35 13.18
N PRO A 155 11.42 16.46 12.43
CA PRO A 155 12.58 17.34 12.41
C PRO A 155 12.94 17.90 13.79
N ASN A 156 14.21 18.21 13.99
CA ASN A 156 14.70 18.71 15.27
C ASN A 156 14.01 19.99 15.75
N TYR A 157 13.63 20.90 14.83
CA TYR A 157 12.94 22.13 15.21
C TYR A 157 11.53 21.87 15.75
N ILE A 158 10.84 20.80 15.30
CA ILE A 158 9.59 20.31 15.89
C ILE A 158 9.85 19.75 17.29
N ASN A 159 10.85 18.84 17.40
CA ASN A 159 11.19 18.18 18.64
C ASN A 159 11.65 19.16 19.75
N GLN A 160 12.23 20.30 19.40
CA GLN A 160 12.75 21.29 20.34
C GLN A 160 11.73 22.33 20.80
N ASP A 161 10.59 22.48 20.11
CA ASP A 161 9.56 23.48 20.43
C ASP A 161 8.27 22.84 20.93
N ALA A 162 8.31 22.22 22.11
CA ALA A 162 7.13 21.62 22.74
C ALA A 162 6.03 22.63 23.11
N LYS A 163 6.26 23.93 23.00
CA LYS A 163 5.24 24.95 23.19
C LYS A 163 4.34 25.09 21.97
N THR A 164 4.93 25.09 20.79
CA THR A 164 4.22 25.19 19.50
C THR A 164 3.71 23.83 19.05
N TYR A 165 4.46 22.77 19.33
CA TYR A 165 4.17 21.39 18.94
C TYR A 165 4.07 20.52 20.22
N PRO A 166 2.92 20.51 20.89
CA PRO A 166 2.76 19.81 22.15
C PRO A 166 2.98 18.31 22.04
N ARG A 167 3.55 17.75 23.12
CA ARG A 167 3.79 16.31 23.27
C ARG A 167 3.17 15.83 24.55
N TYR A 168 2.55 14.67 24.49
CA TYR A 168 1.94 14.06 25.65
C TYR A 168 2.98 13.56 26.65
N PRO A 169 2.85 13.90 27.95
CA PRO A 169 3.64 13.27 29.01
C PRO A 169 3.38 11.76 29.02
N SER A 170 4.43 10.97 29.20
CA SER A 170 4.36 9.50 29.21
C SER A 170 5.51 8.89 30.00
N ASP A 171 5.46 7.58 30.23
CA ASP A 171 6.53 6.80 30.83
C ASP A 171 7.64 6.42 29.81
N LEU A 172 7.59 6.97 28.60
CA LEU A 172 8.59 6.74 27.58
C LEU A 172 9.94 7.33 28.02
N THR A 173 10.98 6.50 28.06
CA THR A 173 12.33 6.89 28.50
C THR A 173 13.23 7.36 27.36
N ASP A 174 12.91 6.98 26.12
CA ASP A 174 13.65 7.43 24.94
C ASP A 174 13.30 8.89 24.62
N SER A 175 14.26 9.77 24.76
CA SER A 175 14.08 11.20 24.50
C SER A 175 14.03 11.57 23.01
N THR A 176 14.38 10.65 22.13
CA THR A 176 14.36 10.85 20.67
C THR A 176 12.98 10.56 20.07
N VAL A 177 12.10 9.90 20.83
CA VAL A 177 10.76 9.53 20.42
C VAL A 177 9.71 10.31 21.22
N ALA A 178 8.59 10.63 20.62
CA ALA A 178 7.52 11.41 21.25
C ALA A 178 6.13 10.96 20.82
N PHE A 179 5.15 11.22 21.68
CA PHE A 179 3.72 11.19 21.37
C PHE A 179 3.24 12.62 21.18
N TYR A 180 2.94 13.01 19.95
CA TYR A 180 2.43 14.34 19.64
C TYR A 180 0.90 14.41 19.78
N GLU A 181 0.39 15.62 20.10
CA GLU A 181 -1.02 15.99 19.87
C GLU A 181 -1.21 16.07 18.34
N GLN A 182 -1.71 14.98 17.73
CA GLN A 182 -1.68 14.81 16.28
C GLN A 182 -2.58 15.79 15.53
N ASP A 183 -3.67 16.24 16.15
CA ASP A 183 -4.59 17.24 15.59
C ASP A 183 -4.20 18.68 15.93
N ASN A 184 -3.04 18.91 16.54
CA ASN A 184 -2.55 20.26 16.83
C ASN A 184 -2.42 21.09 15.54
N PRO A 185 -3.10 22.25 15.43
CA PRO A 185 -3.15 23.02 14.18
C PRO A 185 -1.77 23.43 13.64
N ASN A 186 -0.81 23.77 14.52
CA ASN A 186 0.53 24.15 14.08
C ASN A 186 1.31 22.93 13.55
N LEU A 187 1.11 21.76 14.16
CA LEU A 187 1.75 20.54 13.72
C LEU A 187 1.20 20.09 12.36
N LEU A 188 -0.14 20.05 12.24
CA LEU A 188 -0.82 19.71 10.99
C LEU A 188 -0.47 20.68 9.84
N GLU A 189 -0.38 21.99 10.12
CA GLU A 189 0.07 22.97 9.13
C GLU A 189 1.49 22.66 8.63
N ARG A 190 2.42 22.35 9.55
CA ARG A 190 3.81 22.07 9.18
C ARG A 190 3.96 20.75 8.42
N GLU A 191 3.28 19.71 8.87
CA GLU A 191 3.27 18.43 8.18
C GLU A 191 2.63 18.56 6.78
N SER A 192 1.51 19.27 6.68
CA SER A 192 0.85 19.57 5.41
C SER A 192 1.79 20.27 4.42
N LEU A 193 2.52 21.30 4.87
CA LEU A 193 3.50 21.99 4.04
C LEU A 193 4.63 21.07 3.57
N ALA A 194 5.15 20.23 4.45
CA ALA A 194 6.20 19.26 4.07
C ALA A 194 5.69 18.29 2.99
N VAL A 195 4.46 17.78 3.14
CA VAL A 195 3.83 16.88 2.17
C VAL A 195 3.48 17.60 0.86
N GLU A 196 2.99 18.85 0.90
CA GLU A 196 2.78 19.65 -0.31
C GLU A 196 4.07 19.80 -1.12
N HIS A 197 5.16 20.18 -0.46
CA HIS A 197 6.46 20.33 -1.11
C HIS A 197 7.01 19.01 -1.66
N LEU A 198 6.81 17.90 -0.94
CA LEU A 198 7.17 16.56 -1.41
C LEU A 198 6.40 16.21 -2.69
N MET A 199 5.08 16.41 -2.69
CA MET A 199 4.23 16.09 -3.85
C MET A 199 4.54 16.98 -5.06
N SER A 200 4.89 18.26 -4.82
CA SER A 200 5.35 19.15 -5.89
C SER A 200 6.70 18.69 -6.47
N ALA A 201 7.65 18.29 -5.63
CA ALA A 201 8.93 17.75 -6.09
C ALA A 201 8.76 16.43 -6.86
N VAL A 202 7.81 15.58 -6.49
CA VAL A 202 7.43 14.37 -7.23
C VAL A 202 6.84 14.73 -8.58
N ALA A 203 5.95 15.71 -8.65
CA ALA A 203 5.35 16.18 -9.90
C ALA A 203 6.43 16.68 -10.89
N ASP A 204 7.30 17.57 -10.41
CA ASP A 204 8.41 18.12 -11.20
C ASP A 204 9.34 17.02 -11.71
N TRP A 205 9.68 16.08 -10.83
CA TRP A 205 10.55 14.95 -11.20
C TRP A 205 9.91 14.08 -12.28
N CYS A 206 8.64 13.70 -12.11
CA CYS A 206 7.90 12.86 -13.05
C CYS A 206 7.68 13.56 -14.40
N GLU A 207 7.46 14.89 -14.40
CA GLU A 207 7.38 15.67 -15.64
C GLU A 207 8.70 15.63 -16.43
N VAL A 208 9.83 15.84 -15.74
CA VAL A 208 11.16 15.77 -16.36
C VAL A 208 11.50 14.36 -16.85
N ALA A 209 11.13 13.34 -16.07
CA ALA A 209 11.35 11.94 -16.42
C ALA A 209 10.45 11.46 -17.57
N GLY A 210 9.32 12.14 -17.81
CA GLY A 210 8.32 11.76 -18.82
C GLY A 210 7.53 10.51 -18.44
N GLU A 211 7.53 10.13 -17.17
CA GLU A 211 6.84 8.95 -16.64
C GLU A 211 6.31 9.21 -15.22
N ASN A 212 5.08 8.75 -14.94
CA ASN A 212 4.52 8.76 -13.60
C ASN A 212 5.05 7.52 -12.84
N VAL A 213 5.98 7.74 -11.94
CA VAL A 213 6.63 6.68 -11.15
C VAL A 213 5.92 6.47 -9.82
N VAL A 214 5.58 7.55 -9.10
CA VAL A 214 4.80 7.47 -7.85
C VAL A 214 3.33 7.25 -8.18
N ILE A 215 2.71 6.24 -7.58
CA ILE A 215 1.32 5.85 -7.86
C ILE A 215 0.45 5.75 -6.61
N ALA A 216 1.05 5.77 -5.42
CA ALA A 216 0.33 5.71 -4.16
C ALA A 216 1.14 6.45 -3.07
N VAL A 217 0.42 6.86 -2.02
CA VAL A 217 1.01 7.40 -0.80
C VAL A 217 0.32 6.75 0.40
N GLN A 218 1.10 6.08 1.26
CA GLN A 218 0.63 5.69 2.58
C GLN A 218 0.71 6.89 3.51
N VAL A 219 -0.42 7.23 4.14
CA VAL A 219 -0.54 8.34 5.08
C VAL A 219 -0.30 7.81 6.48
N HIS A 220 0.83 8.18 7.08
CA HIS A 220 1.34 7.61 8.32
C HIS A 220 1.63 6.10 8.24
N ASN A 221 2.16 5.52 9.29
CA ASN A 221 2.41 4.08 9.37
C ASN A 221 1.82 3.53 10.66
N GLU A 222 0.95 2.52 10.53
CA GLU A 222 0.24 1.87 11.65
C GLU A 222 -0.34 2.90 12.64
N PRO A 223 -1.15 3.87 12.18
CA PRO A 223 -1.60 4.97 13.03
C PRO A 223 -2.51 4.51 14.16
N ASP A 224 -3.19 3.38 14.03
CA ASP A 224 -4.06 2.73 15.02
C ASP A 224 -3.29 2.20 16.24
N VAL A 225 -1.99 1.99 16.12
CA VAL A 225 -1.12 1.56 17.23
C VAL A 225 -1.07 2.60 18.34
N PHE A 226 -1.17 3.91 18.03
CA PHE A 226 -1.18 4.95 19.06
C PHE A 226 -2.40 4.85 19.97
N PRO A 227 -3.65 5.00 19.50
CA PRO A 227 -4.83 4.97 20.36
C PRO A 227 -5.08 3.60 20.98
N LEU A 228 -4.78 2.50 20.26
CA LEU A 228 -5.22 1.17 20.69
C LEU A 228 -4.19 0.40 21.50
N TRP A 229 -2.92 0.78 21.47
CA TRP A 229 -1.88 0.07 22.20
C TRP A 229 -0.92 0.99 22.98
N ARG A 230 -0.32 2.01 22.34
CA ARG A 230 0.74 2.84 22.95
C ARG A 230 0.27 3.63 24.16
N LEU A 231 -0.97 4.09 24.16
CA LEU A 231 -1.53 4.81 25.32
C LEU A 231 -1.42 4.02 26.61
N GLN A 232 -1.74 2.73 26.56
CA GLN A 232 -1.69 1.85 27.72
C GLN A 232 -0.26 1.44 28.04
N GLN A 233 0.53 1.11 26.99
CA GLN A 233 1.91 0.67 27.14
C GLN A 233 2.78 1.70 27.86
N TYR A 234 2.62 2.99 27.53
CA TYR A 234 3.46 4.07 28.04
C TYR A 234 2.73 5.03 28.97
N ASN A 235 1.57 4.66 29.48
CA ASN A 235 0.80 5.47 30.43
C ASN A 235 0.66 6.94 29.95
N VAL A 236 0.28 7.15 28.70
CA VAL A 236 0.20 8.47 28.08
C VAL A 236 -0.85 9.33 28.76
N MET A 237 -0.47 10.53 29.20
CA MET A 237 -1.30 11.47 29.94
C MET A 237 -1.81 12.59 29.04
N THR A 238 -2.90 13.26 29.42
CA THR A 238 -3.30 14.54 28.81
C THR A 238 -2.19 15.57 28.93
N LEU A 239 -2.18 16.60 28.09
CA LEU A 239 -1.12 17.63 28.06
C LEU A 239 -0.88 18.30 29.42
N ASP A 240 -1.93 18.46 30.24
CA ASP A 240 -1.84 19.01 31.60
C ASP A 240 -1.39 17.98 32.66
N GLY A 241 -1.22 16.72 32.27
CA GLY A 241 -0.81 15.62 33.14
C GLY A 241 -1.86 15.21 34.19
N SER A 242 -3.11 15.68 34.09
CA SER A 242 -4.12 15.48 35.13
C SER A 242 -4.78 14.09 35.10
N ARG A 243 -4.82 13.46 33.95
CA ARG A 243 -5.40 12.11 33.74
C ARG A 243 -4.75 11.42 32.53
N ARG A 244 -5.01 10.14 32.37
CA ARG A 244 -4.67 9.43 31.14
C ARG A 244 -5.47 9.95 29.95
N LEU A 245 -4.82 10.02 28.79
CA LEU A 245 -5.50 10.19 27.52
C LEU A 245 -6.37 8.96 27.27
N THR A 246 -7.56 9.13 26.75
CA THR A 246 -8.45 8.01 26.40
C THR A 246 -8.22 7.54 24.99
N ASP A 247 -8.53 6.26 24.73
CA ASP A 247 -8.41 5.65 23.41
C ASP A 247 -9.23 6.44 22.36
N MET A 248 -10.44 6.89 22.73
CA MET A 248 -11.30 7.66 21.80
C MET A 248 -10.76 9.06 21.52
N GLU A 249 -10.21 9.78 22.50
CA GLU A 249 -9.59 11.09 22.25
C GLU A 249 -8.42 10.96 21.27
N ALA A 250 -7.55 9.98 21.49
CA ALA A 250 -6.43 9.72 20.61
C ALA A 250 -6.87 9.21 19.21
N TRP A 251 -7.98 8.47 19.15
CA TRP A 251 -8.56 8.02 17.88
C TRP A 251 -9.08 9.20 17.05
N GLU A 252 -9.85 10.11 17.68
CA GLU A 252 -10.35 11.33 17.04
C GLU A 252 -9.20 12.19 16.48
N GLU A 253 -8.11 12.36 17.24
CA GLU A 253 -6.91 13.07 16.77
C GLU A 253 -6.24 12.36 15.60
N THR A 254 -6.11 11.03 15.67
CA THR A 254 -5.52 10.22 14.61
C THR A 254 -6.33 10.35 13.32
N LEU A 255 -7.65 10.23 13.38
CA LEU A 255 -8.52 10.39 12.21
C LEU A 255 -8.41 11.81 11.62
N ALA A 256 -8.38 12.85 12.46
CA ALA A 256 -8.22 14.23 11.99
C ALA A 256 -6.89 14.45 11.25
N ALA A 257 -5.80 13.86 11.75
CA ALA A 257 -4.49 13.93 11.10
C ALA A 257 -4.50 13.17 9.77
N LEU A 258 -4.99 11.93 9.72
CA LEU A 258 -5.09 11.13 8.51
C LEU A 258 -5.90 11.83 7.42
N ASP A 259 -7.08 12.35 7.76
CA ASP A 259 -7.94 13.06 6.80
C ASP A 259 -7.27 14.33 6.27
N THR A 260 -6.63 15.09 7.15
CA THR A 260 -5.94 16.34 6.77
C THR A 260 -4.79 16.05 5.81
N ILE A 261 -3.87 15.16 6.18
CA ILE A 261 -2.67 14.86 5.36
C ILE A 261 -3.05 14.11 4.08
N GLY A 262 -4.00 13.18 4.15
CA GLY A 262 -4.53 12.51 2.95
C GLY A 262 -5.13 13.50 1.95
N LYS A 263 -5.89 14.50 2.42
CA LYS A 263 -6.42 15.57 1.56
C LYS A 263 -5.33 16.43 0.92
N VAL A 264 -4.21 16.66 1.59
CA VAL A 264 -3.06 17.35 0.98
C VAL A 264 -2.56 16.58 -0.24
N VAL A 265 -2.36 15.28 -0.12
CA VAL A 265 -1.93 14.43 -1.24
C VAL A 265 -2.96 14.46 -2.38
N LYS A 266 -4.24 14.23 -2.07
CA LYS A 266 -5.33 14.17 -3.08
C LYS A 266 -5.61 15.51 -3.77
N ASN A 267 -5.30 16.64 -3.13
CA ASN A 267 -5.48 17.97 -3.69
C ASN A 267 -4.20 18.54 -4.33
N SER A 268 -3.10 17.80 -4.31
CA SER A 268 -1.85 18.19 -4.98
C SER A 268 -2.02 18.26 -6.50
N GLU A 269 -1.06 18.84 -7.20
CA GLU A 269 -1.02 18.82 -8.66
C GLU A 269 -0.73 17.44 -9.25
N TYR A 270 -0.20 16.51 -8.42
CA TYR A 270 0.12 15.12 -8.77
C TYR A 270 -0.76 14.18 -7.92
N LYS A 271 -1.99 13.92 -8.40
CA LYS A 271 -3.01 13.20 -7.63
C LYS A 271 -2.80 11.70 -7.73
N VAL A 272 -2.56 11.07 -6.60
CA VAL A 272 -2.44 9.61 -6.44
C VAL A 272 -3.40 9.10 -5.37
N VAL A 273 -3.64 7.80 -5.35
CA VAL A 273 -4.39 7.17 -4.26
C VAL A 273 -3.65 7.29 -2.95
N THR A 274 -4.41 7.40 -1.88
CA THR A 274 -3.94 7.40 -0.50
C THR A 274 -4.32 6.11 0.19
N ARG A 275 -3.41 5.56 0.98
CA ARG A 275 -3.60 4.33 1.75
C ARG A 275 -3.27 4.55 3.22
N VAL A 276 -3.89 3.74 4.07
CA VAL A 276 -3.50 3.53 5.47
C VAL A 276 -3.33 2.04 5.70
N ASN A 277 -2.30 1.65 6.43
CA ASN A 277 -2.14 0.30 6.99
C ASN A 277 -2.56 0.30 8.47
N THR A 278 -3.27 -0.74 8.88
CA THR A 278 -3.64 -0.97 10.29
C THR A 278 -2.94 -2.21 10.81
N ALA A 279 -2.46 -2.17 12.06
CA ALA A 279 -1.72 -3.27 12.67
C ALA A 279 -2.54 -4.01 13.75
N ILE A 280 -3.41 -3.30 14.46
CA ILE A 280 -4.18 -3.87 15.59
C ILE A 280 -5.68 -3.55 15.54
N ALA A 281 -6.14 -2.73 14.61
CA ALA A 281 -7.56 -2.39 14.48
C ALA A 281 -8.45 -3.61 14.11
N TRP A 282 -7.82 -4.71 13.67
CA TRP A 282 -8.48 -6.00 13.40
C TRP A 282 -8.55 -6.94 14.60
N ASP A 283 -7.98 -6.58 15.75
CA ASP A 283 -8.28 -7.31 16.98
C ASP A 283 -9.79 -7.24 17.24
N ALA A 284 -10.39 -8.35 17.66
CA ALA A 284 -11.83 -8.46 17.87
C ALA A 284 -12.44 -7.38 18.79
N ALA A 285 -11.61 -6.74 19.62
CA ALA A 285 -12.02 -5.61 20.46
C ALA A 285 -12.07 -4.27 19.69
N TRP A 286 -11.41 -4.17 18.55
CA TRP A 286 -11.14 -2.91 17.84
C TRP A 286 -11.58 -2.89 16.38
N GLU A 287 -12.08 -4.01 15.84
CA GLU A 287 -12.51 -4.13 14.44
C GLU A 287 -13.49 -3.04 13.98
N ALA A 288 -14.23 -2.44 14.93
CA ALA A 288 -15.17 -1.36 14.65
C ALA A 288 -14.50 -0.04 14.25
N PHE A 289 -13.19 0.13 14.46
CA PHE A 289 -12.46 1.36 14.15
C PHE A 289 -11.99 1.44 12.69
N VAL A 290 -11.84 0.31 12.02
CA VAL A 290 -11.35 0.29 10.63
C VAL A 290 -12.29 1.03 9.66
N PRO A 291 -13.62 0.91 9.75
CA PRO A 291 -14.54 1.69 8.93
C PRO A 291 -14.39 3.21 9.09
N ASP A 292 -14.07 3.70 10.29
CA ASP A 292 -13.88 5.13 10.53
C ASP A 292 -12.75 5.70 9.66
N ILE A 293 -11.68 4.92 9.41
CA ILE A 293 -10.58 5.31 8.52
C ILE A 293 -11.07 5.35 7.07
N TYR A 294 -11.84 4.34 6.65
CA TYR A 294 -12.34 4.25 5.26
C TYR A 294 -13.37 5.34 4.93
N GLU A 295 -14.06 5.88 5.93
CA GLU A 295 -15.00 7.00 5.76
C GLU A 295 -14.31 8.35 5.53
N LEU A 296 -12.98 8.47 5.76
CA LEU A 296 -12.24 9.72 5.58
C LEU A 296 -12.13 10.09 4.09
N GLU A 297 -12.42 11.34 3.76
CA GLU A 297 -12.28 11.84 2.38
C GLU A 297 -10.81 11.83 1.91
N GLY A 298 -9.87 11.88 2.85
CA GLY A 298 -8.44 11.86 2.60
C GLY A 298 -7.88 10.46 2.27
N ILE A 299 -8.64 9.38 2.48
CA ILE A 299 -8.15 7.99 2.36
C ILE A 299 -8.96 7.23 1.30
N ASP A 300 -8.26 6.53 0.41
CA ASP A 300 -8.86 5.73 -0.67
C ASP A 300 -8.82 4.22 -0.39
N ILE A 301 -7.80 3.75 0.36
CA ILE A 301 -7.57 2.33 0.65
C ILE A 301 -7.24 2.16 2.13
N VAL A 302 -7.89 1.20 2.76
CA VAL A 302 -7.48 0.69 4.07
C VAL A 302 -6.93 -0.73 3.88
N GLY A 303 -5.68 -0.93 4.27
CA GLY A 303 -5.01 -2.22 4.29
C GLY A 303 -4.78 -2.72 5.71
N ASP A 304 -4.30 -3.95 5.82
CA ASP A 304 -3.97 -4.60 7.09
C ASP A 304 -2.58 -5.21 7.04
N ASP A 305 -1.83 -5.03 8.13
CA ASP A 305 -0.53 -5.65 8.34
C ASP A 305 -0.72 -7.04 8.90
N THR A 306 -1.05 -7.95 8.01
CA THR A 306 -1.41 -9.31 8.36
C THR A 306 -0.18 -10.18 8.54
N TYR A 307 0.46 -10.13 9.69
CA TYR A 307 1.62 -10.97 10.04
C TYR A 307 1.24 -12.43 10.34
N ASN A 308 0.22 -12.95 9.66
CA ASN A 308 -0.22 -14.32 9.81
C ASN A 308 0.16 -15.13 8.58
N GLU A 309 0.77 -16.31 8.81
CA GLU A 309 1.26 -17.22 7.77
C GLU A 309 0.21 -18.18 7.24
N THR A 310 -1.02 -18.10 7.76
CA THR A 310 -2.08 -19.04 7.42
C THR A 310 -2.95 -18.48 6.30
N VAL A 311 -3.06 -19.19 5.19
CA VAL A 311 -3.87 -18.78 4.03
C VAL A 311 -5.33 -18.51 4.42
N SER A 312 -5.94 -19.32 5.30
CA SER A 312 -7.32 -19.11 5.75
C SER A 312 -7.51 -17.82 6.54
N VAL A 313 -6.54 -17.40 7.36
CA VAL A 313 -6.61 -16.13 8.10
C VAL A 313 -6.49 -14.94 7.13
N ASN A 314 -5.55 -14.99 6.19
CA ASN A 314 -5.45 -13.96 5.16
C ASN A 314 -6.72 -13.86 4.32
N LYS A 315 -7.36 -14.99 4.00
CA LYS A 315 -8.67 -15.00 3.34
C LYS A 315 -9.74 -14.28 4.13
N GLU A 316 -9.82 -14.53 5.44
CA GLU A 316 -10.78 -13.86 6.34
C GLU A 316 -10.53 -12.35 6.37
N VAL A 317 -9.29 -11.92 6.53
CA VAL A 317 -8.90 -10.50 6.47
C VAL A 317 -9.33 -9.86 5.15
N MET A 318 -9.02 -10.50 4.02
CA MET A 318 -9.42 -10.00 2.70
C MET A 318 -10.94 -9.88 2.53
N GLN A 319 -11.70 -10.81 3.10
CA GLN A 319 -13.17 -10.75 3.09
C GLN A 319 -13.69 -9.60 3.95
N ASN A 320 -13.10 -9.38 5.12
CA ASN A 320 -13.45 -8.26 5.99
C ASN A 320 -13.13 -6.92 5.32
N LEU A 321 -11.95 -6.78 4.71
CA LEU A 321 -11.51 -5.57 4.00
C LEU A 321 -12.37 -5.21 2.76
N SER A 322 -13.24 -6.10 2.30
CA SER A 322 -14.04 -5.90 1.08
C SER A 322 -15.54 -6.04 1.29
N SER A 323 -16.02 -6.12 2.53
CA SER A 323 -17.44 -6.35 2.84
C SER A 323 -17.99 -5.41 3.92
N GLY A 324 -19.30 -5.42 4.12
CA GLY A 324 -19.95 -4.57 5.13
C GLY A 324 -19.70 -3.09 4.87
N ASP A 325 -19.25 -2.37 5.88
CA ASP A 325 -18.95 -0.93 5.82
C ASP A 325 -17.68 -0.63 4.98
N LEU A 326 -16.88 -1.66 4.65
CA LEU A 326 -15.73 -1.58 3.75
C LEU A 326 -16.05 -2.04 2.32
N ALA A 327 -17.32 -2.20 1.99
CA ALA A 327 -17.72 -2.56 0.62
C ALA A 327 -17.27 -1.48 -0.37
N GLY A 328 -16.47 -1.88 -1.37
CA GLY A 328 -15.85 -0.96 -2.34
C GLY A 328 -14.40 -0.58 -2.01
N ASN A 329 -13.89 -0.91 -0.84
CA ASN A 329 -12.45 -0.84 -0.58
C ASN A 329 -11.69 -1.84 -1.48
N LEU A 330 -10.49 -1.47 -1.92
CA LEU A 330 -9.55 -2.41 -2.53
C LEU A 330 -8.90 -3.21 -1.39
N PRO A 331 -9.26 -4.50 -1.20
CA PRO A 331 -8.69 -5.26 -0.11
C PRO A 331 -7.17 -5.41 -0.29
N HIS A 332 -6.41 -5.13 0.76
CA HIS A 332 -4.96 -5.00 0.67
C HIS A 332 -4.26 -5.57 1.89
N VAL A 333 -3.38 -6.55 1.68
CA VAL A 333 -2.39 -6.96 2.66
C VAL A 333 -1.21 -6.02 2.53
N ALA A 334 -1.14 -5.05 3.44
CA ALA A 334 -0.22 -3.92 3.37
C ALA A 334 1.19 -4.28 3.86
N GLU A 335 1.27 -5.19 4.83
CA GLU A 335 2.52 -5.80 5.25
C GLU A 335 2.30 -7.28 5.59
N ASN A 336 3.15 -8.14 5.10
CA ASN A 336 3.15 -9.55 5.47
C ASN A 336 4.57 -10.10 5.49
N ARG A 337 4.90 -10.74 6.60
CA ARG A 337 6.14 -11.50 6.75
C ARG A 337 5.89 -12.96 6.41
N GLY A 338 5.90 -13.33 5.18
CA GLY A 338 5.87 -14.72 4.80
C GLY A 338 7.17 -15.48 5.14
N SER A 339 7.74 -15.26 6.32
CA SER A 339 9.09 -15.68 6.69
C SER A 339 9.33 -17.19 6.71
N TYR A 340 8.27 -18.00 6.66
CA TYR A 340 8.37 -19.44 6.84
C TYR A 340 7.95 -20.27 5.61
N GLY A 341 8.04 -19.69 4.43
CA GLY A 341 7.79 -20.41 3.18
C GLY A 341 6.34 -20.44 2.73
N SER A 342 5.43 -19.86 3.50
CA SER A 342 4.04 -19.66 3.10
C SER A 342 3.84 -18.51 2.12
N SER A 343 4.80 -17.58 1.99
CA SER A 343 4.70 -16.37 1.16
C SER A 343 4.09 -16.62 -0.22
N ALA A 344 4.55 -17.63 -0.92
CA ALA A 344 4.05 -17.92 -2.26
C ALA A 344 2.55 -18.25 -2.28
N SER A 345 2.08 -19.06 -1.32
CA SER A 345 0.66 -19.43 -1.19
C SER A 345 -0.19 -18.23 -0.73
N LEU A 346 0.34 -17.40 0.17
CA LEU A 346 -0.32 -16.19 0.67
C LEU A 346 -0.46 -15.16 -0.45
N ILE A 347 0.62 -14.85 -1.15
CA ILE A 347 0.61 -13.93 -2.31
C ILE A 347 -0.47 -14.38 -3.31
N LEU A 348 -0.44 -15.64 -3.72
CA LEU A 348 -1.39 -16.13 -4.71
C LEU A 348 -2.82 -16.11 -4.19
N ALA A 349 -3.06 -16.46 -2.92
CA ALA A 349 -4.39 -16.43 -2.32
C ALA A 349 -5.00 -15.02 -2.34
N VAL A 350 -4.23 -14.00 -1.94
CA VAL A 350 -4.66 -12.60 -1.93
C VAL A 350 -5.03 -12.12 -3.34
N PHE A 351 -4.20 -12.42 -4.33
CA PHE A 351 -4.53 -12.06 -5.73
C PHE A 351 -5.73 -12.80 -6.27
N CYS A 352 -5.92 -14.08 -5.92
CA CYS A 352 -7.12 -14.82 -6.29
C CYS A 352 -8.39 -14.25 -5.63
N MET A 353 -8.26 -13.54 -4.54
CA MET A 353 -9.35 -12.81 -3.88
C MET A 353 -9.50 -11.36 -4.36
N GLY A 354 -8.72 -10.96 -5.36
CA GLY A 354 -8.82 -9.67 -6.02
C GLY A 354 -8.17 -8.52 -5.27
N GLY A 355 -7.25 -8.80 -4.37
CA GLY A 355 -6.56 -7.79 -3.55
C GLY A 355 -5.17 -7.40 -4.04
N GLY A 356 -4.56 -6.46 -3.31
CA GLY A 356 -3.15 -6.10 -3.38
C GLY A 356 -2.35 -6.79 -2.29
N TYR A 357 -1.04 -6.94 -2.52
CA TYR A 357 -0.14 -7.57 -1.57
C TYR A 357 1.23 -6.90 -1.58
N ASP A 358 1.69 -6.52 -0.39
CA ASP A 358 3.02 -5.98 -0.20
C ASP A 358 3.86 -6.88 0.71
N ILE A 359 5.09 -7.09 0.30
CA ILE A 359 6.06 -7.91 1.04
C ILE A 359 6.77 -7.00 2.04
N TYR A 360 6.58 -7.21 3.31
CA TYR A 360 7.34 -6.59 4.38
C TYR A 360 8.33 -7.58 4.99
N ASP A 361 9.60 -7.38 4.82
CA ASP A 361 10.24 -6.54 3.82
C ASP A 361 11.08 -7.39 2.86
N LEU A 362 11.50 -6.79 1.77
CA LEU A 362 12.28 -7.50 0.76
C LEU A 362 13.59 -8.03 1.35
N ILE A 363 14.28 -7.18 2.13
CA ILE A 363 15.47 -7.50 2.92
C ILE A 363 15.56 -6.49 4.08
N THR A 364 15.73 -6.99 5.30
CA THR A 364 15.84 -6.16 6.50
C THR A 364 17.27 -5.63 6.69
N PRO A 365 17.46 -4.35 7.07
CA PRO A 365 18.72 -3.88 7.63
C PRO A 365 19.15 -4.75 8.80
N LYS A 366 20.46 -4.92 9.00
CA LYS A 366 20.98 -5.67 10.13
C LYS A 366 20.72 -4.90 11.42
N VAL A 367 19.71 -5.29 12.16
CA VAL A 367 19.38 -4.70 13.45
C VAL A 367 19.86 -5.62 14.56
N PHE A 368 20.59 -5.06 15.53
CA PHE A 368 20.95 -5.76 16.76
C PHE A 368 19.89 -5.45 17.82
N ILE A 369 19.10 -6.45 18.19
CA ILE A 369 18.15 -6.35 19.29
C ILE A 369 18.81 -6.97 20.53
N GLU A 370 18.93 -6.19 21.64
CA GLU A 370 19.70 -6.55 22.83
C GLU A 370 19.33 -7.92 23.41
N ASP A 371 18.06 -8.27 23.37
CA ASP A 371 17.57 -9.57 23.89
C ASP A 371 17.60 -10.70 22.85
N TRP A 372 17.76 -10.42 21.56
CA TRP A 372 17.57 -11.37 20.45
C TRP A 372 18.81 -11.55 19.56
N GLY A 373 19.81 -10.69 19.72
CA GLY A 373 20.99 -10.66 18.87
C GLY A 373 20.72 -9.97 17.53
N TRP A 374 21.50 -10.31 16.50
CA TRP A 374 21.27 -9.84 15.13
C TRP A 374 20.03 -10.53 14.55
N VAL A 375 19.04 -9.73 14.16
CA VAL A 375 17.82 -10.22 13.54
C VAL A 375 17.92 -9.96 12.05
N ASP A 376 17.74 -11.03 11.27
CA ASP A 376 17.52 -11.01 9.83
C ASP A 376 16.04 -11.32 9.58
N GLU A 377 15.21 -10.30 9.50
CA GLU A 377 13.77 -10.42 9.36
C GLU A 377 13.28 -10.34 7.90
N GLY A 378 14.15 -9.97 6.95
CA GLY A 378 13.81 -9.93 5.53
C GLY A 378 13.24 -11.27 5.05
N ILE A 379 12.14 -11.22 4.30
CA ILE A 379 11.38 -12.42 3.91
C ILE A 379 12.03 -13.12 2.74
N ILE A 380 12.58 -12.37 1.82
CA ILE A 380 12.97 -12.83 0.48
C ILE A 380 14.46 -13.09 0.41
N TYR A 381 15.26 -12.17 0.94
CA TYR A 381 16.71 -12.26 0.87
C TYR A 381 17.34 -12.24 2.26
N SER A 382 18.49 -12.88 2.37
CA SER A 382 19.40 -12.75 3.50
C SER A 382 20.77 -12.29 3.03
N TYR A 383 21.52 -11.66 3.92
CA TYR A 383 22.93 -11.35 3.66
C TYR A 383 23.75 -12.62 3.59
N ASP A 384 24.81 -12.61 2.77
CA ASP A 384 25.83 -13.64 2.84
C ASP A 384 26.67 -13.43 4.11
N GLU A 385 26.73 -14.44 4.98
CA GLU A 385 27.50 -14.39 6.23
C GLU A 385 29.00 -14.18 5.96
N ASP A 386 29.50 -14.67 4.81
CA ASP A 386 30.90 -14.55 4.42
C ASP A 386 31.23 -13.21 3.77
N ASP A 387 30.25 -12.58 3.10
CA ASP A 387 30.39 -11.25 2.47
C ASP A 387 29.09 -10.44 2.52
N PRO A 388 28.71 -9.93 3.69
CA PRO A 388 27.45 -9.23 3.87
C PRO A 388 27.36 -7.90 3.11
N SER A 389 28.48 -7.37 2.60
CA SER A 389 28.50 -6.10 1.90
C SER A 389 28.13 -6.19 0.41
N THR A 390 28.28 -7.36 -0.21
CA THR A 390 28.15 -7.51 -1.67
C THR A 390 27.27 -8.67 -2.10
N SER A 391 27.02 -9.63 -1.23
CA SER A 391 26.34 -10.87 -1.58
C SER A 391 25.05 -11.06 -0.78
N MET A 392 23.96 -11.30 -1.50
CA MET A 392 22.66 -11.61 -0.94
C MET A 392 22.22 -12.98 -1.45
N LYS A 393 21.61 -13.76 -0.58
CA LYS A 393 21.12 -15.12 -0.87
C LYS A 393 19.60 -15.15 -0.82
N ASP A 394 19.02 -15.93 -1.71
CA ASP A 394 17.61 -16.30 -1.60
C ASP A 394 17.37 -17.05 -0.28
N LYS A 395 16.35 -16.65 0.44
CA LYS A 395 15.82 -17.45 1.55
C LYS A 395 15.09 -18.69 1.02
N PRO A 396 14.87 -19.71 1.85
CA PRO A 396 14.04 -20.84 1.45
C PRO A 396 12.69 -20.35 0.89
N HIS A 397 12.25 -20.95 -0.20
CA HIS A 397 10.98 -20.65 -0.89
C HIS A 397 10.91 -19.33 -1.68
N THR A 398 11.93 -18.51 -1.68
CA THR A 398 12.00 -17.28 -2.51
C THR A 398 11.73 -17.58 -3.99
N ASP A 399 12.29 -18.67 -4.53
CA ASP A 399 12.06 -19.05 -5.92
C ASP A 399 10.57 -19.31 -6.22
N LEU A 400 9.84 -19.94 -5.29
CA LEU A 400 8.41 -20.18 -5.48
C LEU A 400 7.59 -18.89 -5.45
N ALA A 401 7.89 -17.97 -4.54
CA ALA A 401 7.26 -16.64 -4.49
C ALA A 401 7.56 -15.83 -5.77
N ARG A 402 8.81 -15.87 -6.24
CA ARG A 402 9.23 -15.23 -7.51
C ARG A 402 8.46 -15.78 -8.71
N ARG A 403 8.21 -17.09 -8.75
CA ARG A 403 7.41 -17.73 -9.81
C ARG A 403 5.95 -17.34 -9.75
N VAL A 404 5.36 -17.25 -8.56
CA VAL A 404 3.99 -16.75 -8.38
C VAL A 404 3.87 -15.32 -8.88
N LEU A 405 4.75 -14.42 -8.44
CA LEU A 405 4.76 -13.02 -8.85
C LEU A 405 5.00 -12.86 -10.37
N TYR A 406 5.80 -13.73 -10.98
CA TYR A 406 5.91 -13.77 -12.43
C TYR A 406 4.56 -14.04 -13.11
N GLY A 407 3.81 -15.03 -12.63
CA GLY A 407 2.48 -15.34 -13.14
C GLY A 407 1.50 -14.19 -12.94
N VAL A 408 1.49 -13.63 -11.73
CA VAL A 408 0.64 -12.48 -11.35
C VAL A 408 0.96 -11.28 -12.26
N LYS A 409 2.23 -10.94 -12.45
CA LYS A 409 2.64 -9.81 -13.31
C LYS A 409 2.23 -10.01 -14.78
N ASN A 410 2.41 -11.21 -15.32
CA ASN A 410 2.15 -11.48 -16.75
C ASN A 410 0.68 -11.78 -17.07
N ALA A 411 -0.16 -12.08 -16.08
CA ALA A 411 -1.61 -12.20 -16.21
C ALA A 411 -2.37 -11.08 -15.48
N GLY A 412 -1.65 -10.06 -15.01
CA GLY A 412 -2.14 -9.05 -14.08
C GLY A 412 -3.36 -8.29 -14.58
N TYR A 413 -3.41 -7.94 -15.84
CA TYR A 413 -4.57 -7.27 -16.45
C TYR A 413 -5.86 -8.09 -16.28
N GLU A 414 -5.80 -9.39 -16.58
CA GLU A 414 -6.96 -10.28 -16.43
C GLU A 414 -7.30 -10.50 -14.96
N MET A 415 -6.28 -10.72 -14.11
CA MET A 415 -6.47 -10.95 -12.67
C MET A 415 -7.07 -9.73 -11.98
N THR A 416 -6.64 -8.52 -12.33
CA THR A 416 -7.16 -7.27 -11.80
C THR A 416 -8.64 -7.05 -12.17
N LEU A 417 -9.04 -7.37 -13.40
CA LEU A 417 -10.37 -7.05 -13.90
C LEU A 417 -11.39 -8.20 -13.81
N ALA A 418 -10.96 -9.44 -13.59
CA ALA A 418 -11.89 -10.56 -13.46
C ALA A 418 -12.69 -10.47 -12.16
N PRO A 419 -13.97 -10.86 -12.14
CA PRO A 419 -14.71 -11.09 -10.90
C PRO A 419 -13.99 -12.12 -10.02
N VAL A 420 -14.03 -11.96 -8.71
CA VAL A 420 -13.35 -12.87 -7.76
C VAL A 420 -13.82 -14.32 -7.94
N GLY A 421 -15.11 -14.55 -8.19
CA GLY A 421 -15.65 -15.88 -8.47
C GLY A 421 -15.17 -16.52 -9.79
N ASP A 422 -14.48 -15.78 -10.65
CA ASP A 422 -13.91 -16.24 -11.91
C ASP A 422 -12.37 -16.37 -11.87
N ILE A 423 -11.78 -16.26 -10.67
CA ILE A 423 -10.36 -16.45 -10.42
C ILE A 423 -10.19 -17.66 -9.51
N ALA A 424 -9.76 -18.79 -10.05
CA ALA A 424 -9.52 -20.01 -9.30
C ALA A 424 -8.05 -20.13 -8.91
N GLY A 425 -7.75 -20.32 -7.63
CA GLY A 425 -6.43 -20.67 -7.12
C GLY A 425 -6.33 -22.17 -6.84
N PHE A 426 -5.18 -22.77 -7.09
CA PHE A 426 -4.96 -24.20 -6.91
C PHE A 426 -3.74 -24.50 -6.02
N ASN A 427 -3.89 -25.55 -5.21
CA ASN A 427 -2.90 -26.02 -4.23
C ASN A 427 -2.62 -25.00 -3.11
N LEU A 428 -3.64 -24.19 -2.77
CA LEU A 428 -3.58 -23.16 -1.73
C LEU A 428 -4.11 -23.63 -0.36
N LYS A 429 -4.44 -24.91 -0.23
CA LYS A 429 -4.88 -25.49 1.05
C LYS A 429 -3.66 -25.78 1.92
N GLY A 430 -3.48 -24.94 2.91
CA GLY A 430 -2.32 -25.02 3.81
C GLY A 430 -1.22 -24.02 3.46
N ASN A 431 -0.22 -23.95 4.32
CA ASN A 431 0.86 -22.95 4.22
C ASN A 431 1.88 -23.28 3.13
N TYR A 432 1.93 -24.54 2.71
CA TYR A 432 2.87 -25.02 1.69
C TYR A 432 2.11 -25.80 0.63
N PRO A 433 2.51 -25.70 -0.65
CA PRO A 433 1.90 -26.50 -1.69
C PRO A 433 2.17 -27.99 -1.49
N GLU A 434 1.14 -28.81 -1.69
CA GLU A 434 1.28 -30.26 -1.69
C GLU A 434 2.07 -30.73 -2.91
N THR A 435 3.06 -31.61 -2.73
CA THR A 435 3.90 -32.12 -3.83
C THR A 435 3.06 -32.81 -4.91
N SER A 436 1.99 -33.53 -4.52
CA SER A 436 1.03 -34.13 -5.45
C SER A 436 -0.37 -33.67 -5.07
N CYS A 437 -1.02 -32.98 -5.99
CA CYS A 437 -2.34 -32.43 -5.79
C CYS A 437 -3.23 -32.69 -7.00
N GLU A 438 -4.48 -33.08 -6.76
CA GLU A 438 -5.56 -33.02 -7.75
C GLU A 438 -6.73 -32.28 -7.14
N GLN A 439 -7.16 -31.19 -7.79
CA GLN A 439 -8.18 -30.30 -7.28
C GLN A 439 -9.09 -29.81 -8.40
N THR A 440 -10.40 -29.86 -8.16
CA THR A 440 -11.39 -29.33 -9.09
C THR A 440 -12.04 -28.09 -8.52
N VAL A 441 -12.08 -27.01 -9.31
CA VAL A 441 -12.68 -25.72 -8.97
C VAL A 441 -13.63 -25.32 -10.08
N ASP A 442 -14.81 -24.85 -9.70
CA ASP A 442 -15.78 -24.25 -10.61
C ASP A 442 -15.65 -22.71 -10.56
N THR A 443 -15.49 -22.10 -11.72
CA THR A 443 -15.76 -20.67 -11.93
C THR A 443 -17.24 -20.48 -12.28
N SER A 444 -17.65 -19.29 -12.63
CA SER A 444 -19.05 -19.05 -13.05
C SER A 444 -19.49 -19.84 -14.31
N SER A 445 -18.54 -20.30 -15.12
CA SER A 445 -18.83 -20.91 -16.42
C SER A 445 -17.97 -22.11 -16.81
N VAL A 446 -16.78 -22.26 -16.23
CA VAL A 446 -15.83 -23.34 -16.57
C VAL A 446 -15.50 -24.14 -15.33
N ARG A 447 -15.53 -25.47 -15.45
CA ARG A 447 -15.01 -26.38 -14.45
C ARG A 447 -13.58 -26.76 -14.82
N ILE A 448 -12.65 -26.60 -13.86
CA ILE A 448 -11.22 -26.77 -14.07
C ILE A 448 -10.71 -27.81 -13.08
N THR A 449 -10.18 -28.91 -13.58
CA THR A 449 -9.44 -29.89 -12.77
C THR A 449 -7.96 -29.68 -12.99
N PHE A 450 -7.26 -29.30 -11.94
CA PHE A 450 -5.80 -29.12 -11.87
C PHE A 450 -5.16 -30.35 -11.28
N SER A 451 -4.04 -30.77 -11.84
CA SER A 451 -3.21 -31.83 -11.24
C SER A 451 -1.73 -31.55 -11.41
N THR A 452 -0.97 -31.84 -10.36
CA THR A 452 0.50 -31.71 -10.32
C THR A 452 1.14 -32.85 -9.54
N ARG A 453 2.44 -33.08 -9.77
CA ARG A 453 3.30 -33.97 -8.98
C ARG A 453 4.61 -33.28 -8.56
N GLU A 454 4.69 -31.96 -8.74
CA GLU A 454 5.89 -31.17 -8.48
C GLU A 454 5.64 -30.03 -7.47
N GLY A 455 4.53 -30.06 -6.73
CA GLY A 455 4.22 -29.00 -5.77
C GLY A 455 3.89 -27.67 -6.42
N ALA A 456 3.29 -27.66 -7.62
CA ALA A 456 2.93 -26.44 -8.31
C ALA A 456 1.82 -25.66 -7.59
N LEU A 457 1.99 -24.35 -7.49
CA LEU A 457 0.92 -23.38 -7.29
C LEU A 457 0.42 -22.93 -8.66
N ALA A 458 -0.89 -22.73 -8.79
CA ALA A 458 -1.47 -22.37 -10.06
C ALA A 458 -2.72 -21.48 -9.90
N PHE A 459 -3.08 -20.79 -10.98
CA PHE A 459 -4.36 -20.09 -11.06
C PHE A 459 -5.00 -20.25 -12.45
N ALA A 460 -6.30 -20.01 -12.49
CA ALA A 460 -7.09 -19.90 -13.70
C ALA A 460 -8.00 -18.68 -13.61
N ILE A 461 -8.15 -17.93 -14.71
CA ILE A 461 -8.98 -16.72 -14.79
C ILE A 461 -9.90 -16.83 -15.99
N VAL A 462 -11.21 -16.69 -15.76
CA VAL A 462 -12.21 -16.64 -16.84
C VAL A 462 -12.65 -15.20 -17.05
N ARG A 463 -12.38 -14.64 -18.23
CA ARG A 463 -12.81 -13.28 -18.56
C ARG A 463 -12.86 -13.06 -20.08
N GLY A 464 -13.85 -12.30 -20.55
CA GLY A 464 -13.92 -11.82 -21.93
C GLY A 464 -13.98 -12.94 -23.00
N GLY A 465 -14.50 -14.13 -22.67
CA GLY A 465 -14.54 -15.28 -23.56
C GLY A 465 -13.21 -16.04 -23.66
N TYR A 466 -12.31 -15.79 -22.73
CA TYR A 466 -11.03 -16.49 -22.62
C TYR A 466 -10.84 -17.08 -21.22
N LEU A 467 -10.08 -18.15 -21.17
CA LEU A 467 -9.52 -18.75 -19.96
C LEU A 467 -8.01 -18.52 -19.98
N THR A 468 -7.49 -17.90 -18.92
CA THR A 468 -6.05 -17.72 -18.72
C THR A 468 -5.58 -18.65 -17.63
N LEU A 469 -4.57 -19.48 -17.90
CA LEU A 469 -3.98 -20.44 -17.00
C LEU A 469 -2.53 -20.08 -16.71
N PHE A 470 -2.10 -20.34 -15.49
CA PHE A 470 -0.69 -20.27 -15.08
C PHE A 470 -0.36 -21.35 -14.07
N SER A 471 0.88 -21.81 -14.07
CA SER A 471 1.40 -22.74 -13.06
C SER A 471 2.87 -22.47 -12.81
N THR A 472 3.31 -22.57 -11.55
CA THR A 472 4.71 -22.35 -11.16
C THR A 472 5.65 -23.48 -11.61
N HIS A 473 5.15 -24.71 -11.69
CA HIS A 473 5.86 -25.92 -12.12
C HIS A 473 4.97 -26.71 -13.08
N ALA A 474 5.46 -27.87 -13.53
CA ALA A 474 4.70 -28.70 -14.44
C ALA A 474 3.35 -29.12 -13.85
N ALA A 475 2.29 -28.92 -14.63
CA ALA A 475 0.93 -29.20 -14.23
C ALA A 475 0.04 -29.49 -15.43
N GLN A 476 -1.05 -30.21 -15.20
CA GLN A 476 -2.09 -30.46 -16.18
C GLN A 476 -3.40 -29.81 -15.74
N PHE A 477 -4.11 -29.20 -16.69
CA PHE A 477 -5.45 -28.67 -16.52
C PHE A 477 -6.39 -29.43 -17.44
N THR A 478 -7.48 -29.93 -16.89
CA THR A 478 -8.59 -30.53 -17.65
C THR A 478 -9.81 -29.62 -17.52
N LEU A 479 -10.35 -29.20 -18.65
CA LEU A 479 -11.42 -28.24 -18.77
C LEU A 479 -12.73 -28.96 -19.15
N SER A 480 -13.82 -28.57 -18.51
CA SER A 480 -15.15 -29.07 -18.82
C SER A 480 -16.22 -28.00 -18.62
N ASN A 481 -17.47 -28.30 -18.91
CA ASN A 481 -18.60 -27.38 -18.98
C ASN A 481 -18.48 -26.41 -20.16
N GLY A 482 -17.98 -26.89 -21.31
CA GLY A 482 -17.89 -26.09 -22.53
C GLY A 482 -16.96 -26.69 -23.57
N THR A 483 -16.78 -25.94 -24.66
CA THR A 483 -15.81 -26.26 -25.72
C THR A 483 -14.74 -25.19 -25.80
N PHE A 484 -13.53 -25.61 -26.06
CA PHE A 484 -12.34 -24.78 -25.98
C PHE A 484 -11.43 -24.96 -27.18
N SER A 485 -10.79 -23.89 -27.61
CA SER A 485 -9.84 -23.90 -28.74
C SER A 485 -8.70 -22.93 -28.59
N GLY A 486 -7.61 -23.18 -29.29
CA GLY A 486 -6.48 -22.27 -29.45
C GLY A 486 -5.78 -21.97 -28.12
N ALA A 487 -4.92 -22.88 -27.66
CA ALA A 487 -4.10 -22.64 -26.49
C ALA A 487 -2.80 -21.91 -26.90
N GLU A 488 -2.72 -20.63 -26.58
CA GLU A 488 -1.58 -19.75 -26.89
C GLU A 488 -0.78 -19.47 -25.62
N LEU A 489 0.55 -19.54 -25.69
CA LEU A 489 1.45 -19.11 -24.64
C LEU A 489 1.85 -17.65 -24.86
N GLY A 490 1.96 -16.86 -23.79
CA GLY A 490 2.32 -15.44 -23.93
C GLY A 490 2.21 -14.67 -22.62
N ALA A 491 1.97 -13.36 -22.71
CA ALA A 491 1.77 -12.46 -21.58
C ALA A 491 0.79 -11.34 -21.96
N TYR A 492 0.12 -10.78 -20.97
CA TYR A 492 -0.69 -9.59 -21.12
C TYR A 492 0.14 -8.34 -20.88
N GLY A 493 -0.03 -7.33 -21.73
CA GLY A 493 0.42 -5.97 -21.47
C GLY A 493 -0.50 -5.25 -20.49
N THR A 494 -0.09 -4.09 -20.01
CA THR A 494 -0.89 -3.22 -19.13
C THR A 494 -2.18 -2.71 -19.78
N ASP A 495 -2.23 -2.69 -21.11
CA ASP A 495 -3.38 -2.34 -21.93
C ASP A 495 -4.33 -3.53 -22.22
N GLY A 496 -4.02 -4.71 -21.68
CA GLY A 496 -4.77 -5.95 -21.91
C GLY A 496 -4.46 -6.66 -23.24
N THR A 497 -3.53 -6.15 -24.02
CA THR A 497 -3.09 -6.82 -25.25
C THR A 497 -2.32 -8.09 -24.89
N PHE A 498 -2.80 -9.24 -25.38
CA PHE A 498 -2.07 -10.49 -25.22
C PHE A 498 -1.03 -10.66 -26.34
N THR A 499 0.23 -10.74 -25.95
CA THR A 499 1.34 -10.99 -26.88
C THR A 499 1.69 -12.48 -26.85
N ALA A 500 1.34 -13.20 -27.90
CA ALA A 500 1.63 -14.62 -28.02
C ALA A 500 3.13 -14.85 -28.30
N SER A 501 3.72 -15.80 -27.57
CA SER A 501 5.11 -16.27 -27.76
C SER A 501 5.21 -17.69 -28.29
N GLY A 502 4.08 -18.43 -28.29
CA GLY A 502 4.02 -19.82 -28.73
C GLY A 502 2.62 -20.41 -28.60
N SER A 503 2.51 -21.71 -28.70
CA SER A 503 1.26 -22.44 -28.47
C SER A 503 1.53 -23.79 -27.82
N VAL A 504 0.54 -24.32 -27.14
CA VAL A 504 0.56 -25.66 -26.55
C VAL A 504 -0.61 -26.50 -27.09
N ALA A 505 -0.38 -27.78 -27.23
CA ALA A 505 -1.40 -28.69 -27.74
C ALA A 505 -2.50 -28.91 -26.67
N MET A 506 -3.74 -28.90 -27.10
CA MET A 506 -4.88 -29.37 -26.32
C MET A 506 -5.32 -30.76 -26.83
N SER A 507 -5.64 -31.67 -25.90
CA SER A 507 -6.19 -32.98 -26.22
C SER A 507 -7.31 -33.30 -25.23
N ASP A 508 -8.51 -33.60 -25.76
CA ASP A 508 -9.68 -33.99 -24.97
C ASP A 508 -9.99 -32.99 -23.80
N GLY A 509 -9.90 -31.69 -24.09
CA GLY A 509 -10.13 -30.64 -23.11
C GLY A 509 -8.99 -30.45 -22.11
N SER A 510 -7.87 -31.16 -22.27
CA SER A 510 -6.70 -31.06 -21.38
C SER A 510 -5.56 -30.29 -22.02
N VAL A 511 -4.86 -29.51 -21.20
CA VAL A 511 -3.62 -28.82 -21.54
C VAL A 511 -2.58 -29.06 -20.47
N SER A 512 -1.32 -29.28 -20.87
CA SER A 512 -0.19 -29.43 -19.95
C SER A 512 0.75 -28.24 -20.11
N LEU A 513 1.10 -27.60 -18.98
CA LEU A 513 2.08 -26.53 -18.89
C LEU A 513 3.36 -27.06 -18.23
N GLU A 514 4.51 -26.63 -18.72
CA GLU A 514 5.83 -27.01 -18.14
C GLU A 514 6.21 -26.16 -16.92
N GLY A 515 5.40 -25.16 -16.60
CA GLY A 515 5.65 -24.18 -15.54
C GLY A 515 6.16 -22.85 -16.08
N MET A 516 5.94 -21.77 -15.33
CA MET A 516 6.31 -20.41 -15.71
C MET A 516 5.73 -19.95 -17.07
N GLN A 517 4.58 -20.47 -17.41
CA GLN A 517 3.90 -20.17 -18.68
C GLN A 517 2.50 -19.66 -18.40
N VAL A 518 2.17 -18.48 -18.95
CA VAL A 518 0.79 -18.00 -19.05
C VAL A 518 0.20 -18.51 -20.34
N CYS A 519 -0.91 -19.23 -20.24
CA CYS A 519 -1.61 -19.84 -21.38
C CYS A 519 -3.01 -19.23 -21.51
N ARG A 520 -3.32 -18.65 -22.69
CA ARG A 520 -4.64 -18.14 -23.03
C ARG A 520 -5.37 -19.15 -23.91
N ILE A 521 -6.60 -19.52 -23.54
CA ILE A 521 -7.44 -20.47 -24.25
C ILE A 521 -8.77 -19.78 -24.59
N LYS A 522 -9.22 -19.91 -25.82
CA LYS A 522 -10.52 -19.36 -26.22
C LYS A 522 -11.65 -20.30 -25.74
N ILE A 523 -12.67 -19.73 -25.12
CA ILE A 523 -13.93 -20.40 -24.79
C ILE A 523 -14.88 -20.25 -25.97
N ASP A 524 -15.13 -21.34 -26.71
CA ASP A 524 -16.02 -21.30 -27.88
C ASP A 524 -17.50 -21.40 -27.48
N SER A 525 -17.80 -22.17 -26.43
CA SER A 525 -19.13 -22.23 -25.82
C SER A 525 -19.05 -22.74 -24.38
N THR A 526 -20.10 -22.49 -23.60
CA THR A 526 -20.32 -23.08 -22.27
C THR A 526 -21.64 -23.83 -22.22
N ASP A 527 -21.73 -24.90 -21.42
CA ASP A 527 -22.90 -25.74 -21.28
C ASP A 527 -23.91 -25.18 -20.24
N GLY A 528 -23.74 -23.94 -19.83
CA GLY A 528 -24.54 -23.24 -18.85
C GLY A 528 -23.67 -22.60 -17.75
N SER A 529 -24.31 -21.90 -16.81
CA SER A 529 -23.63 -21.30 -15.67
C SER A 529 -23.40 -22.34 -14.57
N LEU A 530 -22.28 -22.17 -13.84
CA LEU A 530 -21.93 -22.94 -12.65
C LEU A 530 -22.03 -22.06 -11.40
N THR A 531 -22.21 -22.69 -10.26
CA THR A 531 -21.98 -22.02 -8.97
C THR A 531 -20.49 -22.04 -8.71
N SER A 532 -19.88 -20.86 -8.61
CA SER A 532 -18.43 -20.76 -8.37
C SER A 532 -18.08 -21.32 -7.00
N THR A 533 -17.00 -22.10 -6.96
CA THR A 533 -16.32 -22.58 -5.73
C THR A 533 -14.93 -21.97 -5.59
N ALA A 534 -14.60 -20.97 -6.40
CA ALA A 534 -13.24 -20.40 -6.47
C ALA A 534 -12.75 -19.89 -5.10
N VAL A 535 -13.55 -19.08 -4.42
CA VAL A 535 -13.20 -18.54 -3.09
C VAL A 535 -13.20 -19.62 -2.00
N GLU A 536 -14.10 -20.59 -2.08
CA GLU A 536 -14.19 -21.70 -1.10
C GLU A 536 -12.94 -22.59 -1.12
N ASN A 537 -12.28 -22.68 -2.27
CA ASN A 537 -11.07 -23.49 -2.45
C ASN A 537 -9.78 -22.82 -1.98
N ILE A 538 -9.83 -21.57 -1.54
CA ILE A 538 -8.70 -20.86 -0.91
C ILE A 538 -8.70 -21.17 0.59
N GLY A 539 -7.63 -21.75 1.11
CA GLY A 539 -7.41 -21.99 2.54
C GLY A 539 -8.06 -23.24 3.13
#